data_1a2609e3a6bc31ac372dd04a9e29b570
#
_entry.id   1a2609e3a6bc31ac372dd04a9e29b570
#
_cell.length_a   1.000
_cell.length_b   1.000
_cell.length_c   1.000
_cell.angle_alpha   90.00
_cell.angle_beta   90.00
_cell.angle_gamma   90.00
#
_symmetry.space_group_name_H-M   'P 1'
#
loop_
_entity.id
_entity.type
_entity.pdbx_description
1 polymer ?
#
loop_
_entity_poly.entity_id
_entity_poly.type
_entity_poly.pdbx_seq_one_letter_code
_entity_poly.pdbx_strand_id
1 'polypeptide(L)'
;MNFCIDSAMLDAVGAEARQSPRLRKNHNFHADESAASHRMLNALEPGSYLQPHRHLDSTKDESILILRGALGAVFFDESGAVMGTALLSPGGATVGLNIPCGTYHTVFALETGTVIFEAKAGPYAPLAAAERAPWAPAEGAVEAKDYLERLIRLVVSREADDKTGKQ
;
A
#
# COMPACT_ATOMS: atom_id res chain seq x y z
N MET A 1 6.38 -27.25 8.31
CA MET A 1 6.86 -25.86 8.13
C MET A 1 6.77 -25.52 6.65
N ASN A 2 6.07 -24.46 6.27
CA ASN A 2 6.08 -23.99 4.87
C ASN A 2 7.18 -22.92 4.74
N PHE A 3 8.18 -23.18 3.91
CA PHE A 3 9.29 -22.25 3.65
C PHE A 3 9.04 -21.38 2.41
N CYS A 4 7.96 -21.66 1.68
CA CYS A 4 7.66 -21.00 0.42
C CYS A 4 6.51 -19.98 0.58
N ILE A 5 6.65 -18.86 -0.08
CA ILE A 5 5.53 -17.95 -0.38
C ILE A 5 5.01 -18.43 -1.74
N ASP A 6 3.89 -19.11 -1.75
CA ASP A 6 3.32 -19.77 -2.93
C ASP A 6 1.92 -19.24 -3.26
N SER A 7 1.37 -19.66 -4.39
CA SER A 7 0.05 -19.22 -4.85
C SER A 7 -1.06 -19.54 -3.85
N ALA A 8 -0.97 -20.69 -3.17
CA ALA A 8 -1.97 -21.09 -2.17
C ALA A 8 -2.00 -20.14 -0.97
N MET A 9 -0.82 -19.66 -0.52
CA MET A 9 -0.72 -18.64 0.53
C MET A 9 -1.31 -17.31 0.06
N LEU A 10 -1.03 -16.87 -1.18
CA LEU A 10 -1.61 -15.65 -1.74
C LEU A 10 -3.14 -15.76 -1.89
N ASP A 11 -3.66 -16.94 -2.27
CA ASP A 11 -5.09 -17.20 -2.36
C ASP A 11 -5.76 -17.11 -0.98
N ALA A 12 -5.14 -17.71 0.04
CA ALA A 12 -5.67 -17.70 1.41
C ALA A 12 -5.77 -16.28 1.97
N VAL A 13 -4.70 -15.49 1.92
CA VAL A 13 -4.72 -14.11 2.45
C VAL A 13 -5.66 -13.21 1.63
N GLY A 14 -5.76 -13.41 0.31
CA GLY A 14 -6.73 -12.70 -0.55
C GLY A 14 -8.18 -13.05 -0.21
N ALA A 15 -8.48 -14.32 0.09
CA ALA A 15 -9.81 -14.73 0.53
C ALA A 15 -10.20 -14.07 1.87
N GLU A 16 -9.28 -13.97 2.81
CA GLU A 16 -9.52 -13.25 4.08
C GLU A 16 -9.71 -11.74 3.86
N ALA A 17 -8.96 -11.12 2.94
CA ALA A 17 -9.10 -9.71 2.60
C ALA A 17 -10.51 -9.40 2.06
N ARG A 18 -11.05 -10.24 1.16
CA ARG A 18 -12.42 -10.09 0.61
C ARG A 18 -13.51 -10.17 1.67
N GLN A 19 -13.29 -10.91 2.74
CA GLN A 19 -14.24 -11.05 3.85
C GLN A 19 -14.07 -9.96 4.92
N SER A 20 -12.97 -9.24 4.89
CA SER A 20 -12.68 -8.17 5.83
C SER A 20 -13.54 -6.93 5.56
N PRO A 21 -14.16 -6.30 6.58
CA PRO A 21 -14.86 -5.02 6.42
C PRO A 21 -13.98 -3.90 5.85
N ARG A 22 -12.65 -4.00 6.05
CA ARG A 22 -11.66 -3.04 5.53
C ARG A 22 -11.14 -3.41 4.14
N LEU A 23 -11.61 -4.52 3.56
CA LEU A 23 -11.18 -5.03 2.26
C LEU A 23 -9.65 -5.24 2.18
N ARG A 24 -9.02 -5.60 3.30
CA ARG A 24 -7.60 -5.91 3.39
C ARG A 24 -7.28 -6.81 4.56
N LYS A 25 -6.18 -7.56 4.44
CA LYS A 25 -5.70 -8.48 5.45
C LYS A 25 -4.19 -8.65 5.37
N ASN A 26 -3.53 -8.76 6.53
CA ASN A 26 -2.11 -9.06 6.64
C ASN A 26 -1.90 -10.54 7.00
N HIS A 27 -0.83 -11.12 6.45
CA HIS A 27 -0.24 -12.36 6.92
C HIS A 27 1.19 -12.10 7.36
N ASN A 28 1.46 -12.14 8.67
CA ASN A 28 2.74 -11.77 9.23
C ASN A 28 3.70 -12.97 9.27
N PHE A 29 4.97 -12.75 8.84
CA PHE A 29 6.06 -13.73 8.95
C PHE A 29 6.93 -13.51 10.19
N HIS A 30 6.82 -12.36 10.84
CA HIS A 30 7.45 -12.07 12.13
C HIS A 30 6.63 -12.67 13.27
N ALA A 31 7.31 -13.00 14.38
CA ALA A 31 6.70 -13.78 15.47
C ALA A 31 5.61 -12.98 16.21
N ASP A 32 5.87 -11.71 16.45
CA ASP A 32 4.98 -10.80 17.19
C ASP A 32 5.29 -9.33 16.87
N GLU A 33 4.54 -8.41 17.46
CA GLU A 33 4.64 -6.96 17.24
C GLU A 33 5.96 -6.35 17.74
N SER A 34 6.69 -7.04 18.64
CA SER A 34 7.98 -6.58 19.17
C SER A 34 9.18 -6.94 18.28
N ALA A 35 8.96 -7.76 17.25
CA ALA A 35 10.02 -8.18 16.34
C ALA A 35 10.74 -6.97 15.71
N ALA A 36 12.07 -7.01 15.65
CA ALA A 36 12.87 -5.92 15.09
C ALA A 36 12.69 -5.74 13.58
N SER A 37 12.25 -6.78 12.85
CA SER A 37 11.99 -6.75 11.41
C SER A 37 10.60 -7.28 11.14
N HIS A 38 9.73 -6.43 10.64
CA HIS A 38 8.39 -6.78 10.21
C HIS A 38 8.42 -7.16 8.73
N ARG A 39 7.88 -8.35 8.42
CA ARG A 39 7.75 -8.89 7.08
C ARG A 39 6.37 -9.51 6.96
N MET A 40 5.63 -9.12 5.94
CA MET A 40 4.24 -9.54 5.81
C MET A 40 3.77 -9.57 4.36
N LEU A 41 2.75 -10.37 4.10
CA LEU A 41 1.88 -10.17 2.95
C LEU A 41 0.76 -9.22 3.36
N ASN A 42 0.45 -8.28 2.49
CA ASN A 42 -0.76 -7.48 2.58
C ASN A 42 -1.62 -7.77 1.35
N ALA A 43 -2.78 -8.38 1.56
CA ALA A 43 -3.80 -8.51 0.54
C ALA A 43 -4.75 -7.33 0.61
N LEU A 44 -5.02 -6.73 -0.54
CA LEU A 44 -5.93 -5.59 -0.71
C LEU A 44 -6.91 -5.88 -1.83
N GLU A 45 -8.16 -5.47 -1.61
CA GLU A 45 -9.21 -5.48 -2.64
C GLU A 45 -9.53 -4.05 -3.10
N PRO A 46 -10.01 -3.86 -4.34
CA PRO A 46 -10.53 -2.57 -4.78
C PRO A 46 -11.56 -2.00 -3.80
N GLY A 47 -11.41 -0.71 -3.46
CA GLY A 47 -12.21 -0.06 -2.44
C GLY A 47 -11.59 -0.03 -1.04
N SER A 48 -10.51 -0.79 -0.79
CA SER A 48 -9.73 -0.66 0.44
C SER A 48 -9.05 0.70 0.47
N TYR A 49 -9.44 1.53 1.42
CA TYR A 49 -8.87 2.86 1.61
C TYR A 49 -7.90 2.87 2.79
N LEU A 50 -6.67 3.30 2.54
CA LEU A 50 -5.69 3.66 3.56
C LEU A 50 -5.56 5.18 3.57
N GLN A 51 -5.86 5.81 4.71
CA GLN A 51 -5.59 7.24 4.85
C GLN A 51 -4.11 7.50 4.54
N PRO A 52 -3.77 8.48 3.68
CA PRO A 52 -2.39 8.87 3.48
C PRO A 52 -1.68 9.12 4.81
N HIS A 53 -0.49 8.55 4.95
CA HIS A 53 0.28 8.57 6.20
C HIS A 53 1.77 8.53 5.90
N ARG A 54 2.56 8.75 6.94
CA ARG A 54 4.02 8.61 6.94
C ARG A 54 4.48 7.91 8.21
N HIS A 55 5.71 7.44 8.24
CA HIS A 55 6.38 7.00 9.46
C HIS A 55 7.42 8.05 9.87
N LEU A 56 7.35 8.55 11.09
CA LEU A 56 8.28 9.58 11.60
C LEU A 56 9.53 8.98 12.25
N ASP A 57 9.49 7.71 12.63
CA ASP A 57 10.66 7.00 13.11
C ASP A 57 11.67 6.84 11.96
N SER A 58 12.86 7.39 12.12
CA SER A 58 13.92 7.40 11.11
C SER A 58 14.45 6.02 10.70
N THR A 59 14.07 4.97 11.42
CA THR A 59 14.40 3.58 11.10
C THR A 59 13.31 2.87 10.28
N LYS A 60 12.16 3.50 10.06
CA LYS A 60 10.98 2.89 9.44
C LYS A 60 10.80 3.28 7.98
N ASP A 61 11.82 3.03 7.18
CA ASP A 61 11.62 2.93 5.74
C ASP A 61 10.75 1.71 5.42
N GLU A 62 9.91 1.81 4.41
CA GLU A 62 9.10 0.70 3.92
C GLU A 62 9.57 0.22 2.55
N SER A 63 9.73 -1.09 2.40
CA SER A 63 9.93 -1.72 1.08
C SER A 63 8.70 -2.55 0.73
N ILE A 64 8.15 -2.31 -0.45
CA ILE A 64 6.96 -2.98 -0.98
C ILE A 64 7.31 -3.64 -2.30
N LEU A 65 6.94 -4.91 -2.48
CA LEU A 65 7.01 -5.62 -3.75
C LEU A 65 5.63 -6.16 -4.11
N ILE A 66 5.21 -5.95 -5.37
CA ILE A 66 3.96 -6.53 -5.87
C ILE A 66 4.19 -8.00 -6.23
N LEU A 67 3.37 -8.90 -5.68
CA LEU A 67 3.40 -10.33 -5.95
C LEU A 67 2.27 -10.78 -6.88
N ARG A 68 1.11 -10.11 -6.80
CA ARG A 68 -0.09 -10.42 -7.60
C ARG A 68 -0.95 -9.19 -7.77
N GLY A 69 -1.68 -9.10 -8.90
CA GLY A 69 -2.63 -8.02 -9.18
C GLY A 69 -1.95 -6.73 -9.61
N ALA A 70 -2.59 -5.60 -9.33
CA ALA A 70 -2.08 -4.28 -9.64
C ALA A 70 -2.30 -3.32 -8.47
N LEU A 71 -1.26 -2.55 -8.13
CA LEU A 71 -1.26 -1.60 -7.02
C LEU A 71 -0.99 -0.19 -7.54
N GLY A 72 -1.84 0.75 -7.14
CA GLY A 72 -1.57 2.17 -7.28
C GLY A 72 -0.90 2.72 -6.02
N ALA A 73 0.04 3.64 -6.18
CA ALA A 73 0.66 4.39 -5.10
C ALA A 73 0.67 5.89 -5.42
N VAL A 74 0.50 6.71 -4.39
CA VAL A 74 0.58 8.17 -4.48
C VAL A 74 1.42 8.71 -3.33
N PHE A 75 2.33 9.61 -3.67
CA PHE A 75 3.24 10.30 -2.74
C PHE A 75 2.87 11.78 -2.69
N PHE A 76 2.94 12.35 -1.48
CA PHE A 76 2.50 13.72 -1.24
C PHE A 76 3.55 14.52 -0.47
N ASP A 77 3.50 15.84 -0.65
CA ASP A 77 4.19 16.79 0.22
C ASP A 77 3.39 17.09 1.51
N GLU A 78 3.93 17.95 2.35
CA GLU A 78 3.30 18.37 3.63
C GLU A 78 1.93 19.03 3.44
N SER A 79 1.69 19.66 2.30
CA SER A 79 0.42 20.34 1.97
C SER A 79 -0.65 19.42 1.41
N GLY A 80 -0.27 18.18 1.03
CA GLY A 80 -1.11 17.23 0.32
C GLY A 80 -1.05 17.37 -1.20
N ALA A 81 -0.12 18.16 -1.73
CA ALA A 81 0.11 18.20 -3.17
C ALA A 81 0.82 16.90 -3.61
N VAL A 82 0.39 16.37 -4.75
CA VAL A 82 0.92 15.12 -5.29
C VAL A 82 2.31 15.33 -5.87
N MET A 83 3.32 14.71 -5.27
CA MET A 83 4.71 14.71 -5.73
C MET A 83 4.98 13.63 -6.79
N GLY A 84 4.30 12.49 -6.69
CA GLY A 84 4.51 11.37 -7.60
C GLY A 84 3.44 10.30 -7.50
N THR A 85 3.37 9.48 -8.53
CA THR A 85 2.50 8.29 -8.56
C THR A 85 3.28 7.10 -9.09
N ALA A 86 2.84 5.90 -8.75
CA ALA A 86 3.34 4.67 -9.34
C ALA A 86 2.19 3.68 -9.56
N LEU A 87 2.29 2.91 -10.64
CA LEU A 87 1.48 1.74 -10.89
C LEU A 87 2.40 0.52 -10.91
N LEU A 88 2.14 -0.43 -10.00
CA LEU A 88 2.93 -1.64 -9.85
C LEU A 88 2.14 -2.85 -10.36
N SER A 89 2.82 -3.71 -11.11
CA SER A 89 2.29 -5.03 -11.48
C SER A 89 3.43 -6.05 -11.57
N PRO A 90 3.17 -7.35 -11.32
CA PRO A 90 4.17 -8.39 -11.49
C PRO A 90 4.64 -8.42 -12.95
N GLY A 91 5.95 -8.31 -13.16
CA GLY A 91 6.53 -8.25 -14.51
C GLY A 91 6.31 -6.93 -15.26
N GLY A 92 5.70 -5.92 -14.65
CA GLY A 92 5.56 -4.58 -15.18
C GLY A 92 6.85 -3.75 -15.11
N ALA A 93 6.77 -2.50 -15.53
CA ALA A 93 7.90 -1.57 -15.47
C ALA A 93 8.30 -1.24 -14.03
N THR A 94 7.32 -1.19 -13.12
CA THR A 94 7.53 -0.98 -11.69
C THR A 94 7.00 -2.19 -10.92
N VAL A 95 7.87 -2.84 -10.17
CA VAL A 95 7.56 -4.06 -9.39
C VAL A 95 7.62 -3.83 -7.89
N GLY A 96 8.08 -2.67 -7.43
CA GLY A 96 8.20 -2.37 -6.02
C GLY A 96 8.47 -0.91 -5.74
N LEU A 97 8.41 -0.56 -4.46
CA LEU A 97 8.66 0.76 -3.91
C LEU A 97 9.66 0.66 -2.77
N ASN A 98 10.49 1.67 -2.62
CA ASN A 98 11.20 1.94 -1.37
C ASN A 98 10.75 3.33 -0.90
N ILE A 99 10.06 3.38 0.22
CA ILE A 99 9.43 4.59 0.76
C ILE A 99 10.24 5.04 1.97
N PRO A 100 11.02 6.13 1.85
CA PRO A 100 11.76 6.65 2.99
C PRO A 100 10.84 7.13 4.10
N CYS A 101 11.28 7.03 5.36
CA CYS A 101 10.61 7.62 6.50
C CYS A 101 10.30 9.11 6.25
N GLY A 102 9.24 9.63 6.85
CA GLY A 102 8.79 11.00 6.64
C GLY A 102 7.97 11.25 5.37
N THR A 103 7.95 10.32 4.40
CA THR A 103 7.24 10.50 3.12
C THR A 103 5.75 10.18 3.29
N TYR A 104 4.88 11.18 3.07
CA TYR A 104 3.43 10.91 3.01
C TYR A 104 3.10 10.08 1.78
N HIS A 105 2.42 8.97 2.00
CA HIS A 105 2.03 8.05 0.94
C HIS A 105 0.72 7.32 1.24
N THR A 106 0.13 6.76 0.21
CA THR A 106 -0.94 5.76 0.28
C THR A 106 -0.81 4.79 -0.87
N VAL A 107 -1.30 3.57 -0.64
CA VAL A 107 -1.39 2.52 -1.67
C VAL A 107 -2.81 1.96 -1.71
N PHE A 108 -3.23 1.48 -2.88
CA PHE A 108 -4.55 0.90 -3.09
C PHE A 108 -4.55 -0.13 -4.22
N ALA A 109 -5.41 -1.13 -4.09
CA ALA A 109 -5.58 -2.14 -5.12
C ALA A 109 -6.34 -1.58 -6.34
N LEU A 110 -5.87 -1.90 -7.54
CA LEU A 110 -6.53 -1.65 -8.81
C LEU A 110 -7.23 -2.90 -9.35
N GLU A 111 -6.79 -4.08 -8.91
CA GLU A 111 -7.33 -5.38 -9.29
C GLU A 111 -7.72 -6.19 -8.05
N THR A 112 -8.74 -7.04 -8.19
CA THR A 112 -9.11 -7.96 -7.12
C THR A 112 -8.00 -8.99 -6.87
N GLY A 113 -7.81 -9.39 -5.62
CA GLY A 113 -6.77 -10.33 -5.24
C GLY A 113 -5.35 -9.76 -5.30
N THR A 114 -5.20 -8.44 -5.26
CA THR A 114 -3.88 -7.79 -5.18
C THR A 114 -3.18 -8.16 -3.88
N VAL A 115 -1.95 -8.66 -3.98
CA VAL A 115 -1.10 -9.03 -2.84
C VAL A 115 0.28 -8.43 -3.01
N ILE A 116 0.74 -7.76 -1.96
CA ILE A 116 2.10 -7.22 -1.85
C ILE A 116 2.86 -7.92 -0.73
N PHE A 117 4.19 -7.94 -0.85
CA PHE A 117 5.09 -8.20 0.27
C PHE A 117 5.61 -6.86 0.78
N GLU A 118 5.50 -6.67 2.08
CA GLU A 118 5.99 -5.46 2.77
C GLU A 118 7.05 -5.85 3.80
N ALA A 119 8.13 -5.07 3.84
CA ALA A 119 9.16 -5.16 4.87
C ALA A 119 9.43 -3.77 5.45
N LYS A 120 9.47 -3.70 6.79
CA LYS A 120 9.84 -2.48 7.52
C LYS A 120 10.42 -2.82 8.90
N ALA A 121 11.11 -1.85 9.50
CA ALA A 121 11.60 -2.02 10.86
C ALA A 121 10.43 -2.09 11.86
N GLY A 122 10.59 -2.96 12.86
CA GLY A 122 9.77 -2.98 14.06
C GLY A 122 10.40 -2.16 15.20
N PRO A 123 9.79 -2.17 16.38
CA PRO A 123 8.53 -2.83 16.70
C PRO A 123 7.30 -2.15 16.06
N TYR A 124 6.16 -2.85 16.05
CA TYR A 124 4.90 -2.22 15.65
C TYR A 124 4.54 -1.10 16.63
N ALA A 125 4.14 0.01 16.07
CA ALA A 125 3.47 1.08 16.80
C ALA A 125 2.28 1.56 15.96
N PRO A 126 1.11 1.78 16.57
CA PRO A 126 -0.01 2.42 15.89
C PRO A 126 0.41 3.80 15.38
N LEU A 127 -0.04 4.16 14.19
CA LEU A 127 0.22 5.50 13.63
C LEU A 127 -0.24 6.58 14.61
N ALA A 128 0.67 7.46 14.98
CA ALA A 128 0.35 8.65 15.75
C ALA A 128 -0.48 9.66 14.93
N ALA A 129 -1.14 10.59 15.58
CA ALA A 129 -1.91 11.63 14.89
C ALA A 129 -1.05 12.46 13.91
N ALA A 130 0.20 12.75 14.27
CA ALA A 130 1.15 13.48 13.43
C ALA A 130 1.66 12.70 12.21
N GLU A 131 1.43 11.39 12.18
CA GLU A 131 1.80 10.52 11.05
C GLU A 131 0.67 10.40 10.03
N ARG A 132 -0.56 10.76 10.39
CA ARG A 132 -1.72 10.76 9.49
C ARG A 132 -1.81 12.10 8.77
N ALA A 133 -2.10 12.05 7.49
CA ALA A 133 -2.30 13.25 6.69
C ALA A 133 -3.55 14.01 7.15
N PRO A 134 -3.40 15.25 7.68
CA PRO A 134 -4.55 16.01 8.19
C PRO A 134 -5.48 16.55 7.08
N TRP A 135 -4.98 16.61 5.85
CA TRP A 135 -5.70 17.08 4.67
C TRP A 135 -6.47 15.97 3.95
N ALA A 136 -6.29 14.70 4.34
CA ALA A 136 -6.99 13.57 3.74
C ALA A 136 -8.10 13.06 4.65
N PRO A 137 -9.22 12.55 4.09
CA PRO A 137 -10.28 11.94 4.88
C PRO A 137 -9.75 10.83 5.77
N ALA A 138 -10.26 10.73 6.99
CA ALA A 138 -9.98 9.60 7.86
C ALA A 138 -10.58 8.31 7.27
N GLU A 139 -9.98 7.17 7.62
CA GLU A 139 -10.55 5.87 7.26
C GLU A 139 -11.96 5.72 7.88
N GLY A 140 -12.93 5.34 7.03
CA GLY A 140 -14.35 5.25 7.41
C GLY A 140 -15.14 6.55 7.29
N ALA A 141 -14.51 7.69 6.96
CA ALA A 141 -15.23 8.91 6.64
C ALA A 141 -16.03 8.77 5.33
N VAL A 142 -17.13 9.50 5.22
CA VAL A 142 -18.01 9.45 4.04
C VAL A 142 -17.26 9.85 2.76
N GLU A 143 -16.34 10.81 2.86
CA GLU A 143 -15.54 11.33 1.76
C GLU A 143 -14.40 10.40 1.32
N ALA A 144 -14.07 9.37 2.11
CA ALA A 144 -12.95 8.48 1.85
C ALA A 144 -13.08 7.75 0.51
N LYS A 145 -14.30 7.36 0.13
CA LYS A 145 -14.57 6.69 -1.14
C LYS A 145 -14.28 7.60 -2.34
N ASP A 146 -14.84 8.80 -2.34
CA ASP A 146 -14.65 9.75 -3.44
C ASP A 146 -13.19 10.21 -3.54
N TYR A 147 -12.51 10.32 -2.39
CA TYR A 147 -11.08 10.62 -2.35
C TYR A 147 -10.26 9.49 -2.99
N LEU A 148 -10.51 8.23 -2.62
CA LEU A 148 -9.86 7.07 -3.23
C LEU A 148 -10.09 7.03 -4.74
N GLU A 149 -11.32 7.25 -5.22
CA GLU A 149 -11.63 7.27 -6.64
C GLU A 149 -10.85 8.35 -7.40
N ARG A 150 -10.64 9.52 -6.79
CA ARG A 150 -9.78 10.57 -7.39
C ARG A 150 -8.32 10.13 -7.52
N LEU A 151 -7.79 9.46 -6.48
CA LEU A 151 -6.42 8.94 -6.52
C LEU A 151 -6.25 7.84 -7.58
N ILE A 152 -7.23 6.95 -7.70
CA ILE A 152 -7.24 5.91 -8.75
C ILE A 152 -7.18 6.54 -10.13
N ARG A 153 -8.07 7.51 -10.42
CA ARG A 153 -8.09 8.21 -11.72
C ARG A 153 -6.74 8.89 -12.01
N LEU A 154 -6.14 9.51 -11.00
CA LEU A 154 -4.85 10.17 -11.15
C LEU A 154 -3.73 9.20 -11.53
N VAL A 155 -3.64 8.05 -10.85
CA VAL A 155 -2.61 7.04 -11.16
C VAL A 155 -2.79 6.47 -12.56
N VAL A 156 -4.03 6.12 -12.92
CA VAL A 156 -4.34 5.52 -14.23
C VAL A 156 -4.08 6.52 -15.37
N SER A 157 -4.45 7.80 -15.21
CA SER A 157 -4.21 8.80 -16.26
C SER A 157 -2.71 9.07 -16.48
N ARG A 158 -1.92 9.22 -15.42
CA ARG A 158 -0.47 9.44 -15.54
C ARG A 158 0.26 8.26 -16.18
N GLU A 159 -0.13 7.04 -15.85
CA GLU A 159 0.44 5.85 -16.49
C GLU A 159 0.11 5.79 -18.01
N ALA A 160 -1.06 6.28 -18.42
CA ALA A 160 -1.44 6.37 -19.82
C ALA A 160 -0.59 7.42 -20.57
N ASP A 161 -0.35 8.58 -19.94
CA ASP A 161 0.46 9.66 -20.51
C ASP A 161 1.93 9.25 -20.68
N ASP A 162 2.50 8.54 -19.69
CA ASP A 162 3.87 8.01 -19.75
C ASP A 162 4.08 7.00 -20.89
N LYS A 163 3.06 6.19 -21.19
CA LYS A 163 3.09 5.23 -22.28
C LYS A 163 2.98 5.90 -23.67
N THR A 164 2.27 7.01 -23.75
CA THR A 164 2.09 7.76 -25.01
C THR A 164 3.25 8.72 -25.29
N GLY A 165 3.91 9.24 -24.25
CA GLY A 165 5.05 10.17 -24.36
C GLY A 165 6.40 9.53 -24.73
N LYS A 166 6.48 8.22 -24.88
CA LYS A 166 7.70 7.46 -25.25
C LYS A 166 7.76 7.05 -26.73
N GLN A 167 7.04 7.74 -27.60
CA GLN A 167 7.19 7.57 -29.07
C GLN A 167 8.05 8.66 -29.67
#